data_588d7abf22093e74ce514883116f8b1a
#
_entry.id   588d7abf22093e74ce514883116f8b1a
#
_cell.length_a   1.000
_cell.length_b   1.000
_cell.length_c   1.000
_cell.angle_alpha   90.00
_cell.angle_beta   90.00
_cell.angle_gamma   90.00
#
_symmetry.space_group_name_H-M   'P 1'
#
loop_
_entity.id
_entity.type
_entity.pdbx_description
1 polymer ?
#
loop_
_entity_poly.entity_id
_entity_poly.type
_entity_poly.pdbx_seq_one_letter_code
_entity_poly.pdbx_strand_id
1 'polypeptide(L)'
;KPETRKCDDCITPFYDIIAELLSDRNQQVFYYRKVLWQYLVDNHGFKGVYCNFCHYLRKYPEFDSYFRKSRPSNTDKVTVRYETPMGKQAQLDWKESIPFNLSSGETIDVNIFVLLLSYSRFRVYRVSLTKTQDILFSFLDDAFESFGGVPDEIVTDNMKTVMDEARTGYSKGKVNNRFQQFADDYGFKVQPCIAGHPKTKAKVEAPMKILDEIRAYNGKLNYRELVELVIRINNRVNTQVNQGTGRIPLMYFRKEKAFLHSLPADTIRKPYQITTNTVKVNHSSMFRYKGCQYSVPPEYVGKIVSL
;
A
#
# COMPACT_ATOMS: atom_id res chain seq x y z
N LYS A 1 36.42 24.52 -22.37
CA LYS A 1 35.41 23.42 -22.29
C LYS A 1 35.18 23.14 -20.82
N PRO A 2 33.96 23.17 -20.27
CA PRO A 2 33.75 22.78 -18.88
C PRO A 2 34.13 21.31 -18.74
N GLU A 3 34.95 20.97 -17.76
CA GLU A 3 35.27 19.62 -17.40
C GLU A 3 33.98 18.90 -17.08
N THR A 4 33.65 17.85 -17.86
CA THR A 4 32.56 16.96 -17.58
C THR A 4 32.84 16.26 -16.24
N ARG A 5 32.19 16.70 -15.15
CA ARG A 5 32.24 16.01 -13.86
C ARG A 5 31.91 14.54 -14.12
N LYS A 6 32.86 13.66 -13.85
CA LYS A 6 32.65 12.21 -13.97
C LYS A 6 31.57 11.82 -12.97
N CYS A 7 30.42 11.47 -13.48
CA CYS A 7 29.21 11.19 -12.70
C CYS A 7 29.33 9.94 -11.81
N ASP A 8 30.37 9.12 -12.06
CA ASP A 8 30.65 7.89 -11.33
C ASP A 8 31.28 8.13 -9.95
N ASP A 9 31.94 9.26 -9.74
CA ASP A 9 32.68 9.53 -8.51
C ASP A 9 31.80 9.56 -7.24
N CYS A 10 30.51 9.89 -7.38
CA CYS A 10 29.56 9.89 -6.26
C CYS A 10 28.89 8.53 -6.00
N ILE A 11 28.98 7.56 -6.93
CA ILE A 11 28.33 6.24 -6.84
C ILE A 11 29.36 5.17 -6.47
N THR A 12 30.58 5.29 -6.96
CA THR A 12 31.65 4.30 -6.72
C THR A 12 31.85 3.95 -5.24
N PRO A 13 31.75 4.87 -4.26
CA PRO A 13 31.85 4.51 -2.85
C PRO A 13 30.75 3.56 -2.35
N PHE A 14 29.67 3.42 -3.09
CA PHE A 14 28.54 2.52 -2.77
C PHE A 14 28.61 1.17 -3.47
N TYR A 15 29.67 0.90 -4.24
CA TYR A 15 29.79 -0.34 -5.01
C TYR A 15 29.64 -1.59 -4.14
N ASP A 16 30.41 -1.68 -3.05
CA ASP A 16 30.40 -2.85 -2.16
C ASP A 16 29.04 -3.00 -1.46
N ILE A 17 28.41 -1.89 -1.07
CA ILE A 17 27.07 -1.89 -0.48
C ILE A 17 26.06 -2.40 -1.51
N ILE A 18 26.12 -1.95 -2.76
CA ILE A 18 25.24 -2.42 -3.84
C ILE A 18 25.46 -3.92 -4.10
N ALA A 19 26.71 -4.37 -4.13
CA ALA A 19 27.05 -5.76 -4.35
C ALA A 19 26.51 -6.68 -3.24
N GLU A 20 26.64 -6.25 -1.98
CA GLU A 20 26.07 -6.96 -0.83
C GLU A 20 24.55 -7.03 -0.89
N LEU A 21 23.89 -5.88 -1.15
CA LEU A 21 22.43 -5.78 -1.23
C LEU A 21 21.84 -6.64 -2.37
N LEU A 22 22.55 -6.80 -3.49
CA LEU A 22 22.10 -7.59 -4.63
C LEU A 22 22.60 -9.05 -4.61
N SER A 23 23.31 -9.47 -3.55
CA SER A 23 23.81 -10.82 -3.41
C SER A 23 22.67 -11.83 -3.12
N ASP A 24 22.84 -13.08 -3.55
CA ASP A 24 21.89 -14.17 -3.28
C ASP A 24 21.79 -14.52 -1.78
N ARG A 25 22.72 -14.04 -0.95
CA ARG A 25 22.72 -14.25 0.52
C ARG A 25 21.84 -13.25 1.25
N ASN A 26 21.41 -12.17 0.57
CA ASN A 26 20.61 -11.14 1.19
C ASN A 26 19.11 -11.53 1.16
N GLN A 27 18.41 -11.36 2.28
CA GLN A 27 16.96 -11.57 2.38
C GLN A 27 16.13 -10.44 1.74
N GLN A 28 16.75 -9.27 1.55
CA GLN A 28 16.13 -8.11 0.93
C GLN A 28 15.98 -8.33 -0.57
N VAL A 29 14.85 -7.89 -1.15
CA VAL A 29 14.57 -8.06 -2.58
C VAL A 29 14.29 -6.71 -3.22
N PHE A 30 15.05 -6.39 -4.26
CA PHE A 30 14.95 -5.15 -5.01
C PHE A 30 14.38 -5.42 -6.41
N TYR A 31 13.06 -5.40 -6.56
CA TYR A 31 12.41 -5.66 -7.85
C TYR A 31 12.75 -4.65 -8.95
N TYR A 32 13.01 -3.40 -8.55
CA TYR A 32 13.24 -2.30 -9.49
C TYR A 32 14.46 -1.50 -9.07
N ARG A 33 15.26 -1.01 -10.04
CA ARG A 33 16.38 -0.08 -9.79
C ARG A 33 15.94 1.14 -8.96
N LYS A 34 14.70 1.59 -9.13
CA LYS A 34 14.14 2.72 -8.35
C LYS A 34 14.03 2.39 -6.86
N VAL A 35 13.68 1.16 -6.51
CA VAL A 35 13.61 0.69 -5.12
C VAL A 35 14.99 0.67 -4.49
N LEU A 36 16.00 0.12 -5.18
CA LEU A 36 17.38 0.11 -4.70
C LEU A 36 17.92 1.54 -4.52
N TRP A 37 17.69 2.41 -5.51
CA TRP A 37 18.08 3.82 -5.42
C TRP A 37 17.45 4.51 -4.21
N GLN A 38 16.14 4.32 -3.99
CA GLN A 38 15.43 4.90 -2.85
C GLN A 38 15.95 4.36 -1.51
N TYR A 39 16.22 3.05 -1.45
CA TYR A 39 16.81 2.42 -0.26
C TYR A 39 18.17 3.01 0.10
N LEU A 40 19.04 3.23 -0.90
CA LEU A 40 20.36 3.88 -0.68
C LEU A 40 20.22 5.32 -0.22
N VAL A 41 19.24 6.05 -0.76
CA VAL A 41 18.95 7.43 -0.31
C VAL A 41 18.50 7.45 1.15
N ASP A 42 17.58 6.57 1.51
CA ASP A 42 16.92 6.56 2.82
C ASP A 42 17.83 6.01 3.94
N ASN A 43 18.72 5.04 3.62
CA ASN A 43 19.47 4.29 4.63
C ASN A 43 20.99 4.50 4.57
N HIS A 44 21.54 4.95 3.44
CA HIS A 44 23.00 5.10 3.24
C HIS A 44 23.41 6.53 2.84
N GLY A 45 22.47 7.48 2.87
CA GLY A 45 22.75 8.89 2.57
C GLY A 45 23.18 9.16 1.12
N PHE A 46 22.79 8.29 0.17
CA PHE A 46 23.09 8.46 -1.25
C PHE A 46 22.40 9.71 -1.82
N LYS A 47 23.17 10.59 -2.46
CA LYS A 47 22.67 11.89 -2.99
C LYS A 47 22.65 11.96 -4.52
N GLY A 48 23.03 10.88 -5.21
CA GLY A 48 23.06 10.84 -6.68
C GLY A 48 21.67 10.81 -7.31
N VAL A 49 21.53 11.43 -8.49
CA VAL A 49 20.26 11.39 -9.24
C VAL A 49 20.01 10.01 -9.84
N TYR A 50 18.73 9.63 -9.93
CA TYR A 50 18.31 8.30 -10.37
C TYR A 50 18.80 7.93 -11.78
N CYS A 51 18.85 8.89 -12.71
CA CYS A 51 19.32 8.64 -14.07
C CYS A 51 20.78 8.16 -14.09
N ASN A 52 21.66 8.85 -13.37
CA ASN A 52 23.07 8.52 -13.28
C ASN A 52 23.28 7.17 -12.57
N PHE A 53 22.51 6.90 -11.54
CA PHE A 53 22.49 5.61 -10.86
C PHE A 53 22.12 4.47 -11.83
N CYS A 54 21.12 4.65 -12.66
CA CYS A 54 20.77 3.65 -13.69
C CYS A 54 21.87 3.45 -14.73
N HIS A 55 22.61 4.51 -15.13
CA HIS A 55 23.75 4.38 -16.01
C HIS A 55 24.89 3.61 -15.36
N TYR A 56 25.20 3.93 -14.11
CA TYR A 56 26.22 3.22 -13.34
C TYR A 56 25.93 1.72 -13.25
N LEU A 57 24.71 1.32 -12.83
CA LEU A 57 24.33 -0.10 -12.74
C LEU A 57 24.46 -0.87 -14.07
N ARG A 58 24.27 -0.19 -15.20
CA ARG A 58 24.41 -0.84 -16.53
C ARG A 58 25.86 -1.11 -16.92
N LYS A 59 26.83 -0.44 -16.31
CA LYS A 59 28.26 -0.67 -16.58
C LYS A 59 28.75 -1.99 -16.00
N TYR A 60 28.07 -2.49 -14.96
CA TYR A 60 28.42 -3.71 -14.26
C TYR A 60 27.44 -4.83 -14.62
N PRO A 61 27.88 -5.86 -15.37
CA PRO A 61 27.00 -6.95 -15.82
C PRO A 61 26.30 -7.67 -14.68
N GLU A 62 26.95 -7.83 -13.52
CA GLU A 62 26.41 -8.45 -12.31
C GLU A 62 25.20 -7.68 -11.78
N PHE A 63 25.25 -6.36 -11.75
CA PHE A 63 24.13 -5.52 -11.30
C PHE A 63 23.00 -5.47 -12.34
N ASP A 64 23.36 -5.34 -13.62
CA ASP A 64 22.35 -5.27 -14.70
C ASP A 64 21.60 -6.60 -14.85
N SER A 65 22.29 -7.74 -14.70
CA SER A 65 21.69 -9.08 -14.78
C SER A 65 20.64 -9.33 -13.71
N TYR A 66 20.85 -8.82 -12.48
CA TYR A 66 19.89 -8.93 -11.39
C TYR A 66 18.52 -8.36 -11.79
N PHE A 67 18.49 -7.18 -12.44
CA PHE A 67 17.25 -6.51 -12.82
C PHE A 67 16.67 -6.99 -14.17
N ARG A 68 17.44 -7.72 -15.00
CA ARG A 68 16.93 -8.27 -16.26
C ARG A 68 16.03 -9.49 -16.05
N LYS A 69 16.31 -10.30 -15.03
CA LYS A 69 15.51 -11.48 -14.67
C LYS A 69 14.06 -11.12 -14.29
N SER A 70 13.80 -9.88 -13.91
CA SER A 70 12.49 -9.40 -13.39
C SER A 70 11.64 -8.66 -14.42
N ARG A 71 12.02 -8.59 -15.71
CA ARG A 71 11.23 -7.87 -16.73
C ARG A 71 10.08 -8.74 -17.25
N PRO A 72 8.81 -8.39 -17.00
CA PRO A 72 7.72 -8.98 -17.75
C PRO A 72 7.85 -8.58 -19.22
N SER A 73 7.55 -9.51 -20.14
CA SER A 73 7.49 -9.24 -21.57
C SER A 73 6.55 -8.06 -21.84
N ASN A 74 7.08 -7.02 -22.46
CA ASN A 74 6.31 -5.86 -22.87
C ASN A 74 5.37 -6.29 -23.99
N THR A 75 4.12 -6.61 -23.66
CA THR A 75 3.07 -6.64 -24.68
C THR A 75 2.59 -5.21 -24.85
N ASP A 76 2.81 -4.63 -26.03
CA ASP A 76 2.36 -3.29 -26.44
C ASP A 76 0.82 -3.23 -26.49
N LYS A 77 0.17 -3.27 -25.32
CA LYS A 77 -1.26 -3.05 -25.21
C LYS A 77 -1.52 -1.56 -25.10
N VAL A 78 -2.10 -0.99 -26.16
CA VAL A 78 -2.61 0.38 -26.13
C VAL A 78 -3.62 0.51 -25.01
N THR A 79 -3.28 1.31 -24.01
CA THR A 79 -4.16 1.59 -22.87
C THR A 79 -4.80 2.95 -23.06
N VAL A 80 -6.09 2.98 -23.33
CA VAL A 80 -6.86 4.22 -23.37
C VAL A 80 -7.02 4.74 -21.95
N ARG A 81 -6.44 5.91 -21.65
CA ARG A 81 -6.61 6.59 -20.37
C ARG A 81 -7.87 7.43 -20.42
N TYR A 82 -8.77 7.23 -19.47
CA TYR A 82 -9.94 8.08 -19.26
C TYR A 82 -9.78 8.84 -17.94
N GLU A 83 -10.13 10.12 -17.97
CA GLU A 83 -10.15 10.94 -16.76
C GLU A 83 -11.53 10.83 -16.10
N THR A 84 -11.53 10.89 -14.76
CA THR A 84 -12.74 10.81 -13.95
C THR A 84 -12.99 12.19 -13.33
N PRO A 85 -14.23 12.69 -13.25
CA PRO A 85 -14.54 13.94 -12.56
C PRO A 85 -14.10 13.92 -11.09
N MET A 86 -13.93 15.12 -10.50
CA MET A 86 -13.59 15.28 -9.09
C MET A 86 -14.69 14.70 -8.21
N GLY A 87 -14.30 14.01 -7.13
CA GLY A 87 -15.21 13.41 -6.16
C GLY A 87 -16.01 12.21 -6.66
N LYS A 88 -15.95 11.91 -7.96
CA LYS A 88 -16.81 10.90 -8.58
C LYS A 88 -16.45 9.48 -8.16
N GLN A 89 -15.18 9.14 -8.16
CA GLN A 89 -14.76 7.73 -8.05
C GLN A 89 -13.51 7.55 -7.22
N ALA A 90 -13.52 6.53 -6.35
CA ALA A 90 -12.33 5.95 -5.78
C ALA A 90 -12.13 4.50 -6.26
N GLN A 91 -10.90 4.01 -6.20
CA GLN A 91 -10.55 2.62 -6.49
C GLN A 91 -10.00 1.96 -5.23
N LEU A 92 -10.64 0.88 -4.82
CA LEU A 92 -10.26 0.04 -3.70
C LEU A 92 -9.51 -1.18 -4.21
N ASP A 93 -8.37 -1.46 -3.61
CA ASP A 93 -7.59 -2.67 -3.85
C ASP A 93 -6.84 -3.08 -2.60
N TRP A 94 -6.34 -4.32 -2.58
CA TRP A 94 -5.38 -4.73 -1.59
C TRP A 94 -4.34 -5.69 -2.19
N LYS A 95 -3.15 -5.62 -1.64
CA LYS A 95 -2.09 -6.58 -1.92
C LYS A 95 -2.09 -7.58 -0.79
N GLU A 96 -2.42 -8.82 -1.12
CA GLU A 96 -2.66 -9.87 -0.15
C GLU A 96 -1.42 -10.73 0.09
N SER A 97 -1.32 -11.25 1.32
CA SER A 97 -0.42 -12.33 1.70
C SER A 97 1.02 -12.11 1.22
N ILE A 98 1.56 -10.92 1.50
CA ILE A 98 2.97 -10.63 1.22
C ILE A 98 3.78 -11.25 2.36
N PRO A 99 4.56 -12.33 2.13
CA PRO A 99 5.43 -12.85 3.15
C PRO A 99 6.52 -11.82 3.48
N PHE A 100 6.65 -11.50 4.76
CA PHE A 100 7.61 -10.53 5.27
C PHE A 100 8.33 -11.10 6.50
N ASN A 101 9.67 -11.13 6.44
CA ASN A 101 10.49 -11.53 7.57
C ASN A 101 10.74 -10.32 8.47
N LEU A 102 10.36 -10.44 9.73
CA LEU A 102 10.66 -9.42 10.74
C LEU A 102 12.14 -9.53 11.17
N SER A 103 12.66 -8.45 11.76
CA SER A 103 13.99 -8.43 12.37
C SER A 103 14.17 -9.43 13.51
N SER A 104 13.07 -9.91 14.10
CA SER A 104 13.03 -11.00 15.08
C SER A 104 13.29 -12.39 14.49
N GLY A 105 13.29 -12.55 13.15
CA GLY A 105 13.33 -13.83 12.45
C GLY A 105 11.95 -14.47 12.21
N GLU A 106 10.88 -13.90 12.76
CA GLU A 106 9.51 -14.34 12.51
C GLU A 106 9.06 -13.95 11.10
N THR A 107 8.37 -14.84 10.39
CA THR A 107 7.74 -14.56 9.10
C THR A 107 6.26 -14.32 9.30
N ILE A 108 5.76 -13.19 8.81
CA ILE A 108 4.36 -12.80 8.86
C ILE A 108 3.80 -12.61 7.45
N ASP A 109 2.51 -12.87 7.27
CA ASP A 109 1.78 -12.51 6.05
C ASP A 109 1.16 -11.11 6.21
N VAL A 110 1.61 -10.19 5.38
CA VAL A 110 1.17 -8.79 5.41
C VAL A 110 0.16 -8.54 4.30
N ASN A 111 -0.95 -7.89 4.64
CA ASN A 111 -1.92 -7.39 3.70
C ASN A 111 -1.87 -5.85 3.69
N ILE A 112 -1.91 -5.24 2.51
CA ILE A 112 -1.88 -3.78 2.39
C ILE A 112 -3.08 -3.34 1.57
N PHE A 113 -3.98 -2.60 2.21
CA PHE A 113 -5.13 -1.95 1.58
C PHE A 113 -4.71 -0.65 0.92
N VAL A 114 -5.37 -0.30 -0.16
CA VAL A 114 -5.28 1.01 -0.79
C VAL A 114 -6.66 1.52 -1.19
N LEU A 115 -6.95 2.76 -0.86
CA LEU A 115 -8.04 3.53 -1.44
C LEU A 115 -7.45 4.74 -2.18
N LEU A 116 -7.73 4.85 -3.48
CA LEU A 116 -7.18 5.86 -4.37
C LEU A 116 -8.31 6.67 -5.01
N LEU A 117 -8.30 7.99 -4.83
CA LEU A 117 -9.20 8.90 -5.58
C LEU A 117 -8.81 8.95 -7.06
N SER A 118 -9.77 8.69 -7.93
CA SER A 118 -9.52 8.49 -9.37
C SER A 118 -9.11 9.74 -10.12
N TYR A 119 -9.45 10.94 -9.63
CA TYR A 119 -9.06 12.21 -10.24
C TYR A 119 -7.68 12.66 -9.78
N SER A 120 -7.49 12.92 -8.49
CA SER A 120 -6.24 13.45 -7.94
C SER A 120 -5.10 12.43 -7.89
N ARG A 121 -5.41 11.13 -7.90
CA ARG A 121 -4.49 10.03 -7.57
C ARG A 121 -4.03 10.06 -6.11
N PHE A 122 -4.63 10.88 -5.26
CA PHE A 122 -4.40 10.88 -3.83
C PHE A 122 -4.87 9.55 -3.23
N ARG A 123 -4.07 8.96 -2.35
CA ARG A 123 -4.30 7.60 -1.85
C ARG A 123 -3.97 7.46 -0.38
N VAL A 124 -4.60 6.46 0.24
CA VAL A 124 -4.32 6.03 1.60
C VAL A 124 -3.98 4.54 1.58
N TYR A 125 -2.89 4.17 2.27
CA TYR A 125 -2.50 2.79 2.49
C TYR A 125 -2.68 2.42 3.96
N ARG A 126 -3.04 1.17 4.24
CA ARG A 126 -3.06 0.60 5.58
C ARG A 126 -2.50 -0.82 5.57
N VAL A 127 -1.64 -1.11 6.54
CA VAL A 127 -1.10 -2.45 6.79
C VAL A 127 -2.05 -3.21 7.70
N SER A 128 -2.26 -4.50 7.42
CA SER A 128 -3.00 -5.41 8.29
C SER A 128 -2.42 -6.83 8.22
N LEU A 129 -2.50 -7.55 9.33
CA LEU A 129 -2.15 -8.98 9.38
C LEU A 129 -3.33 -9.87 8.96
N THR A 130 -4.54 -9.33 8.97
CA THR A 130 -5.76 -10.05 8.57
C THR A 130 -6.54 -9.27 7.53
N LYS A 131 -7.46 -9.95 6.85
CA LYS A 131 -8.30 -9.40 5.79
C LYS A 131 -9.78 -9.68 6.03
N THR A 132 -10.22 -9.40 7.26
CA THR A 132 -11.63 -9.49 7.62
C THR A 132 -12.43 -8.29 7.10
N GLN A 133 -13.73 -8.47 7.00
CA GLN A 133 -14.63 -7.39 6.59
C GLN A 133 -14.64 -6.22 7.59
N ASP A 134 -14.50 -6.49 8.89
CA ASP A 134 -14.41 -5.45 9.92
C ASP A 134 -13.18 -4.55 9.73
N ILE A 135 -12.03 -5.17 9.39
CA ILE A 135 -10.81 -4.41 9.07
C ILE A 135 -11.00 -3.57 7.82
N LEU A 136 -11.68 -4.11 6.79
CA LEU A 136 -11.97 -3.36 5.57
C LEU A 136 -12.85 -2.14 5.87
N PHE A 137 -13.90 -2.28 6.69
CA PHE A 137 -14.76 -1.17 7.08
C PHE A 137 -14.00 -0.10 7.85
N SER A 138 -13.24 -0.50 8.87
CA SER A 138 -12.40 0.43 9.64
C SER A 138 -11.38 1.15 8.75
N PHE A 139 -10.78 0.45 7.77
CA PHE A 139 -9.87 1.08 6.81
C PHE A 139 -10.59 2.11 5.94
N LEU A 140 -11.78 1.77 5.42
CA LEU A 140 -12.55 2.69 4.57
C LEU A 140 -12.99 3.93 5.37
N ASP A 141 -13.43 3.76 6.63
CA ASP A 141 -13.77 4.87 7.52
C ASP A 141 -12.57 5.81 7.74
N ASP A 142 -11.41 5.25 8.12
CA ASP A 142 -10.16 6.01 8.30
C ASP A 142 -9.73 6.74 7.00
N ALA A 143 -9.91 6.09 5.84
CA ALA A 143 -9.57 6.67 4.55
C ALA A 143 -10.50 7.82 4.18
N PHE A 144 -11.81 7.67 4.39
CA PHE A 144 -12.80 8.74 4.18
C PHE A 144 -12.56 9.91 5.12
N GLU A 145 -12.18 9.66 6.37
CA GLU A 145 -11.78 10.71 7.31
C GLU A 145 -10.54 11.46 6.81
N SER A 146 -9.54 10.73 6.32
CA SER A 146 -8.33 11.32 5.70
C SER A 146 -8.65 12.14 4.45
N PHE A 147 -9.65 11.74 3.68
CA PHE A 147 -10.15 12.49 2.52
C PHE A 147 -11.01 13.68 2.97
N GLY A 148 -11.59 13.62 4.16
CA GLY A 148 -12.57 14.59 4.66
C GLY A 148 -13.91 14.49 3.94
N GLY A 149 -14.25 13.31 3.40
CA GLY A 149 -15.50 13.04 2.72
C GLY A 149 -15.48 11.70 1.95
N VAL A 150 -16.61 11.40 1.32
CA VAL A 150 -16.89 10.12 0.64
C VAL A 150 -17.07 10.37 -0.86
N PRO A 151 -16.45 9.60 -1.77
CA PRO A 151 -16.70 9.69 -3.21
C PRO A 151 -18.05 9.11 -3.60
N ASP A 152 -18.61 9.48 -4.77
CA ASP A 152 -19.91 8.94 -5.26
C ASP A 152 -19.89 7.42 -5.43
N GLU A 153 -18.77 6.86 -5.86
CA GLU A 153 -18.65 5.43 -6.13
C GLU A 153 -17.28 4.86 -5.80
N ILE A 154 -17.26 3.60 -5.41
CA ILE A 154 -16.03 2.82 -5.20
C ILE A 154 -15.96 1.68 -6.20
N VAL A 155 -14.92 1.72 -7.05
CA VAL A 155 -14.57 0.62 -7.93
C VAL A 155 -13.71 -0.39 -7.16
N THR A 156 -14.11 -1.64 -7.18
CA THR A 156 -13.40 -2.74 -6.51
C THR A 156 -13.34 -3.98 -7.40
N ASP A 157 -12.40 -4.88 -7.17
CA ASP A 157 -12.48 -6.21 -7.76
C ASP A 157 -13.51 -7.09 -7.02
N ASN A 158 -13.62 -8.34 -7.47
CA ASN A 158 -14.58 -9.30 -6.90
C ASN A 158 -14.02 -9.94 -5.62
N MET A 159 -13.46 -9.14 -4.70
CA MET A 159 -12.96 -9.68 -3.43
C MET A 159 -14.09 -10.22 -2.55
N LYS A 160 -13.85 -11.32 -1.85
CA LYS A 160 -14.86 -12.01 -1.02
C LYS A 160 -15.40 -11.16 0.13
N THR A 161 -14.68 -10.16 0.57
CA THR A 161 -15.13 -9.21 1.61
C THR A 161 -16.15 -8.20 1.09
N VAL A 162 -16.29 -8.07 -0.24
CA VAL A 162 -17.23 -7.15 -0.90
C VAL A 162 -18.29 -7.90 -1.66
N MET A 163 -17.95 -9.02 -2.32
CA MET A 163 -18.85 -9.75 -3.22
C MET A 163 -19.12 -11.15 -2.70
N ASP A 164 -20.40 -11.54 -2.62
CA ASP A 164 -20.82 -12.94 -2.44
C ASP A 164 -20.71 -13.71 -3.76
N GLU A 165 -21.10 -13.05 -4.88
CA GLU A 165 -21.00 -13.59 -6.23
C GLU A 165 -20.25 -12.60 -7.13
N ALA A 166 -19.26 -13.11 -7.87
CA ALA A 166 -18.43 -12.28 -8.74
C ALA A 166 -19.24 -11.70 -9.91
N ARG A 167 -18.97 -10.44 -10.26
CA ARG A 167 -19.48 -9.84 -11.48
C ARG A 167 -18.73 -10.39 -12.69
N THR A 168 -19.49 -10.88 -13.66
CA THR A 168 -18.97 -11.38 -14.95
C THR A 168 -19.53 -10.56 -16.11
N GLY A 169 -19.15 -10.89 -17.36
CA GLY A 169 -19.76 -10.29 -18.55
C GLY A 169 -21.26 -10.61 -18.71
N TYR A 170 -21.74 -11.67 -18.05
CA TYR A 170 -23.11 -12.16 -18.15
C TYR A 170 -23.95 -11.97 -16.88
N SER A 171 -23.31 -11.69 -15.74
CA SER A 171 -23.96 -11.48 -14.44
C SER A 171 -23.46 -10.20 -13.77
N LYS A 172 -24.39 -9.45 -13.18
CA LYS A 172 -24.05 -8.27 -12.35
C LYS A 172 -23.31 -8.64 -11.07
N GLY A 173 -23.29 -9.95 -10.71
CA GLY A 173 -22.80 -10.42 -9.42
C GLY A 173 -23.72 -10.00 -8.26
N LYS A 174 -23.31 -10.37 -7.04
CA LYS A 174 -24.05 -10.03 -5.82
C LYS A 174 -23.08 -9.41 -4.81
N VAL A 175 -23.32 -8.17 -4.42
CA VAL A 175 -22.61 -7.51 -3.33
C VAL A 175 -23.03 -8.15 -2.01
N ASN A 176 -22.08 -8.37 -1.11
CA ASN A 176 -22.36 -8.85 0.23
C ASN A 176 -23.29 -7.88 0.97
N ASN A 177 -24.33 -8.39 1.61
CA ASN A 177 -25.35 -7.56 2.26
C ASN A 177 -24.78 -6.58 3.29
N ARG A 178 -23.81 -7.02 4.09
CA ARG A 178 -23.18 -6.18 5.10
C ARG A 178 -22.32 -5.08 4.46
N PHE A 179 -21.65 -5.37 3.35
CA PHE A 179 -20.90 -4.33 2.60
C PHE A 179 -21.85 -3.36 1.90
N GLN A 180 -22.99 -3.84 1.38
CA GLN A 180 -24.03 -2.99 0.80
C GLN A 180 -24.60 -2.04 1.86
N GLN A 181 -24.91 -2.53 3.07
CA GLN A 181 -25.35 -1.69 4.19
C GLN A 181 -24.33 -0.61 4.52
N PHE A 182 -23.05 -0.97 4.60
CA PHE A 182 -21.96 0.01 4.81
C PHE A 182 -21.94 1.07 3.68
N ALA A 183 -22.09 0.66 2.43
CA ALA A 183 -22.12 1.58 1.29
C ALA A 183 -23.32 2.54 1.35
N ASP A 184 -24.48 2.03 1.73
CA ASP A 184 -25.72 2.82 1.88
C ASP A 184 -25.58 3.83 3.04
N ASP A 185 -25.01 3.41 4.18
CA ASP A 185 -24.76 4.23 5.36
C ASP A 185 -23.77 5.37 5.08
N TYR A 186 -22.78 5.14 4.19
CA TYR A 186 -21.80 6.16 3.78
C TYR A 186 -22.19 6.91 2.52
N GLY A 187 -23.26 6.49 1.82
CA GLY A 187 -23.81 7.17 0.66
C GLY A 187 -23.01 7.00 -0.63
N PHE A 188 -22.26 5.91 -0.80
CA PHE A 188 -21.54 5.63 -2.04
C PHE A 188 -22.07 4.39 -2.77
N LYS A 189 -21.83 4.32 -4.09
CA LYS A 189 -22.20 3.16 -4.92
C LYS A 189 -21.05 2.19 -5.05
N VAL A 190 -21.34 0.90 -4.92
CA VAL A 190 -20.37 -0.17 -5.17
C VAL A 190 -20.32 -0.50 -6.65
N GLN A 191 -19.13 -0.42 -7.27
CA GLN A 191 -18.90 -0.70 -8.69
C GLN A 191 -17.91 -1.89 -8.83
N PRO A 192 -18.37 -3.14 -8.80
CA PRO A 192 -17.49 -4.28 -9.00
C PRO A 192 -16.94 -4.30 -10.43
N CYS A 193 -15.65 -4.60 -10.60
CA CYS A 193 -15.05 -4.83 -11.89
C CYS A 193 -15.59 -6.10 -12.55
N ILE A 194 -15.67 -6.09 -13.89
CA ILE A 194 -16.00 -7.33 -14.63
C ILE A 194 -14.77 -8.25 -14.57
N ALA A 195 -15.00 -9.50 -14.15
CA ALA A 195 -13.93 -10.50 -14.11
C ALA A 195 -13.31 -10.68 -15.50
N GLY A 196 -11.97 -10.72 -15.55
CA GLY A 196 -11.20 -10.83 -16.82
C GLY A 196 -11.07 -9.56 -17.64
N HIS A 197 -11.60 -8.40 -17.18
CA HIS A 197 -11.45 -7.11 -17.86
C HIS A 197 -10.59 -6.11 -17.05
N PRO A 198 -9.26 -6.18 -17.12
CA PRO A 198 -8.35 -5.38 -16.29
C PRO A 198 -8.41 -3.86 -16.55
N LYS A 199 -9.02 -3.43 -17.66
CA LYS A 199 -9.06 -2.00 -18.06
C LYS A 199 -9.79 -1.11 -17.04
N THR A 200 -10.70 -1.65 -16.24
CA THR A 200 -11.51 -0.88 -15.27
C THR A 200 -10.70 -0.45 -14.03
N LYS A 201 -9.61 -1.15 -13.69
CA LYS A 201 -8.82 -0.95 -12.47
C LYS A 201 -7.38 -0.42 -12.72
N ALA A 202 -7.10 0.04 -13.94
CA ALA A 202 -5.75 0.45 -14.36
C ALA A 202 -5.11 1.55 -13.49
N LYS A 203 -5.91 2.35 -12.77
CA LYS A 203 -5.41 3.46 -11.94
C LYS A 203 -4.77 3.01 -10.63
N VAL A 204 -5.17 1.86 -10.08
CA VAL A 204 -4.67 1.33 -8.80
C VAL A 204 -3.52 0.32 -8.96
N GLU A 205 -3.33 -0.27 -10.14
CA GLU A 205 -2.25 -1.24 -10.39
C GLU A 205 -0.84 -0.64 -10.17
N ALA A 206 -0.61 0.58 -10.65
CA ALA A 206 0.67 1.27 -10.46
C ALA A 206 0.97 1.59 -8.98
N PRO A 207 0.00 2.10 -8.19
CA PRO A 207 0.10 2.21 -6.73
C PRO A 207 0.49 0.91 -6.02
N MET A 208 -0.05 -0.23 -6.45
CA MET A 208 0.26 -1.52 -5.85
C MET A 208 1.71 -1.97 -6.09
N LYS A 209 2.28 -1.63 -7.25
CA LYS A 209 3.70 -1.91 -7.55
C LYS A 209 4.66 -1.15 -6.64
N ILE A 210 4.29 0.04 -6.17
CA ILE A 210 5.11 0.82 -5.24
C ILE A 210 5.30 0.08 -3.92
N LEU A 211 4.30 -0.73 -3.51
CA LEU A 211 4.38 -1.54 -2.30
C LEU A 211 5.39 -2.70 -2.39
N ASP A 212 5.91 -3.02 -3.58
CA ASP A 212 7.04 -3.96 -3.69
C ASP A 212 8.31 -3.43 -3.01
N GLU A 213 8.35 -2.13 -2.72
CA GLU A 213 9.43 -1.50 -1.96
C GLU A 213 9.58 -2.04 -0.55
N ILE A 214 8.49 -2.51 0.08
CA ILE A 214 8.58 -3.08 1.43
C ILE A 214 9.52 -4.29 1.49
N ARG A 215 9.64 -5.05 0.40
CA ARG A 215 10.52 -6.22 0.31
C ARG A 215 12.02 -5.87 0.35
N ALA A 216 12.35 -4.61 0.04
CA ALA A 216 13.71 -4.09 0.24
C ALA A 216 14.11 -3.98 1.72
N TYR A 217 13.16 -4.13 2.63
CA TYR A 217 13.38 -4.09 4.08
C TYR A 217 13.15 -5.44 4.76
N ASN A 218 13.01 -6.52 3.98
CA ASN A 218 12.78 -7.86 4.50
C ASN A 218 13.91 -8.29 5.47
N GLY A 219 13.55 -8.75 6.66
CA GLY A 219 14.50 -9.12 7.73
C GLY A 219 15.12 -7.93 8.49
N LYS A 220 14.73 -6.69 8.20
CA LYS A 220 15.34 -5.48 8.80
C LYS A 220 14.43 -4.73 9.77
N LEU A 221 13.12 -4.90 9.68
CA LEU A 221 12.14 -4.13 10.42
C LEU A 221 11.33 -5.01 11.37
N ASN A 222 10.91 -4.46 12.50
CA ASN A 222 9.80 -5.00 13.28
C ASN A 222 8.45 -4.56 12.66
N TYR A 223 7.34 -5.08 13.19
CA TYR A 223 6.01 -4.77 12.64
C TYR A 223 5.65 -3.27 12.70
N ARG A 224 6.00 -2.59 13.78
CA ARG A 224 5.75 -1.15 13.94
C ARG A 224 6.53 -0.34 12.90
N GLU A 225 7.79 -0.64 12.72
CA GLU A 225 8.66 0.02 11.72
C GLU A 225 8.17 -0.24 10.28
N LEU A 226 7.61 -1.44 10.01
CA LEU A 226 6.97 -1.74 8.73
C LEU A 226 5.74 -0.84 8.49
N VAL A 227 4.89 -0.64 9.49
CA VAL A 227 3.75 0.28 9.40
C VAL A 227 4.23 1.71 9.14
N GLU A 228 5.26 2.17 9.86
CA GLU A 228 5.87 3.50 9.67
C GLU A 228 6.48 3.65 8.26
N LEU A 229 7.10 2.59 7.72
CA LEU A 229 7.59 2.58 6.34
C LEU A 229 6.46 2.79 5.33
N VAL A 230 5.34 2.07 5.48
CA VAL A 230 4.18 2.23 4.59
C VAL A 230 3.60 3.64 4.68
N ILE A 231 3.54 4.24 5.87
CA ILE A 231 3.14 5.65 6.05
C ILE A 231 4.11 6.59 5.32
N ARG A 232 5.43 6.38 5.42
CA ARG A 232 6.42 7.18 4.68
C ARG A 232 6.25 7.05 3.17
N ILE A 233 6.04 5.83 2.66
CA ILE A 233 5.73 5.57 1.25
C ILE A 233 4.47 6.34 0.84
N ASN A 234 3.41 6.26 1.65
CA ASN A 234 2.14 6.96 1.40
C ASN A 234 2.33 8.47 1.26
N ASN A 235 3.04 9.08 2.20
CA ASN A 235 3.33 10.51 2.18
C ASN A 235 4.17 10.91 0.96
N ARG A 236 5.21 10.14 0.65
CA ARG A 236 6.08 10.38 -0.50
C ARG A 236 5.31 10.35 -1.82
N VAL A 237 4.48 9.32 -2.05
CA VAL A 237 3.76 9.17 -3.32
C VAL A 237 2.64 10.19 -3.51
N ASN A 238 2.13 10.75 -2.42
CA ASN A 238 1.13 11.82 -2.47
C ASN A 238 1.75 13.22 -2.69
N THR A 239 3.02 13.39 -2.35
CA THR A 239 3.75 14.68 -2.47
C THR A 239 4.67 14.76 -3.68
N GLN A 240 5.00 13.63 -4.31
CA GLN A 240 5.82 13.60 -5.53
C GLN A 240 4.95 13.63 -6.79
N VAL A 241 5.56 14.06 -7.91
CA VAL A 241 4.90 14.05 -9.23
C VAL A 241 4.52 12.62 -9.61
N ASN A 242 3.24 12.39 -9.85
CA ASN A 242 2.74 11.13 -10.39
C ASN A 242 3.08 11.03 -11.87
N GLN A 243 3.89 10.06 -12.27
CA GLN A 243 4.36 9.89 -13.64
C GLN A 243 3.22 9.67 -14.66
N GLY A 244 2.10 9.10 -14.22
CA GLY A 244 0.95 8.84 -15.09
C GLY A 244 0.16 10.08 -15.47
N THR A 245 0.14 11.10 -14.59
CA THR A 245 -0.63 12.33 -14.79
C THR A 245 0.23 13.59 -14.93
N GLY A 246 1.53 13.51 -14.60
CA GLY A 246 2.40 14.68 -14.51
C GLY A 246 2.07 15.63 -13.35
N ARG A 247 1.22 15.20 -12.40
CA ARG A 247 0.64 16.04 -11.35
C ARG A 247 1.06 15.55 -9.96
N ILE A 248 1.12 16.47 -8.98
CA ILE A 248 1.33 16.11 -7.56
C ILE A 248 -0.03 15.79 -6.94
N PRO A 249 -0.30 14.54 -6.49
CA PRO A 249 -1.61 14.12 -6.00
C PRO A 249 -2.19 15.05 -4.92
N LEU A 250 -1.40 15.43 -3.93
CA LEU A 250 -1.82 16.31 -2.83
C LEU A 250 -2.36 17.67 -3.31
N MET A 251 -1.75 18.25 -4.36
CA MET A 251 -2.18 19.55 -4.89
C MET A 251 -3.56 19.46 -5.59
N TYR A 252 -3.80 18.36 -6.30
CA TYR A 252 -5.08 18.10 -6.97
C TYR A 252 -6.15 17.64 -6.00
N PHE A 253 -5.78 16.90 -4.97
CA PHE A 253 -6.66 16.49 -3.88
C PHE A 253 -7.29 17.70 -3.16
N ARG A 254 -6.53 18.76 -2.91
CA ARG A 254 -7.06 19.99 -2.28
C ARG A 254 -8.26 20.57 -3.04
N LYS A 255 -8.29 20.42 -4.36
CA LYS A 255 -9.42 20.84 -5.21
C LYS A 255 -10.55 19.81 -5.18
N GLU A 256 -10.19 18.52 -5.27
CA GLU A 256 -11.15 17.40 -5.30
C GLU A 256 -11.94 17.27 -4.00
N LYS A 257 -11.33 17.61 -2.85
CA LYS A 257 -11.97 17.51 -1.53
C LYS A 257 -13.33 18.23 -1.44
N ALA A 258 -13.49 19.35 -2.14
CA ALA A 258 -14.75 20.10 -2.15
C ALA A 258 -15.90 19.39 -2.88
N PHE A 259 -15.62 18.33 -3.61
CA PHE A 259 -16.59 17.55 -4.39
C PHE A 259 -16.94 16.21 -3.75
N LEU A 260 -16.38 15.91 -2.58
CA LEU A 260 -16.71 14.72 -1.82
C LEU A 260 -17.96 14.98 -0.97
N HIS A 261 -18.77 13.93 -0.76
CA HIS A 261 -19.91 13.99 0.16
C HIS A 261 -19.42 14.10 1.60
N SER A 262 -20.24 14.69 2.46
CA SER A 262 -19.96 14.76 3.89
C SER A 262 -19.89 13.36 4.51
N LEU A 263 -19.02 13.20 5.50
CA LEU A 263 -18.98 11.98 6.31
C LEU A 263 -20.32 11.79 7.05
N PRO A 264 -20.77 10.55 7.24
CA PRO A 264 -21.93 10.25 8.08
C PRO A 264 -21.67 10.69 9.52
N ALA A 265 -22.76 10.85 10.30
CA ALA A 265 -22.65 11.13 11.72
C ALA A 265 -21.89 10.02 12.46
N ASP A 266 -21.21 10.36 13.55
CA ASP A 266 -20.42 9.42 14.35
C ASP A 266 -21.23 8.23 14.86
N THR A 267 -22.51 8.40 15.12
CA THR A 267 -23.42 7.31 15.51
C THR A 267 -23.56 6.23 14.46
N ILE A 268 -23.44 6.59 13.16
CA ILE A 268 -23.47 5.67 12.03
C ILE A 268 -22.09 5.03 11.83
N ARG A 269 -21.02 5.79 12.05
CA ARG A 269 -19.63 5.35 11.81
C ARG A 269 -19.13 4.36 12.89
N LYS A 270 -19.48 4.60 14.16
CA LYS A 270 -19.01 3.79 15.32
C LYS A 270 -19.13 2.27 15.16
N PRO A 271 -20.21 1.69 14.62
CA PRO A 271 -20.32 0.24 14.42
C PRO A 271 -19.28 -0.35 13.45
N TYR A 272 -18.69 0.47 12.58
CA TYR A 272 -17.71 0.08 11.58
C TYR A 272 -16.26 0.29 12.02
N GLN A 273 -16.06 1.03 13.11
CA GLN A 273 -14.74 1.28 13.68
C GLN A 273 -14.30 0.12 14.56
N ILE A 274 -13.03 -0.25 14.45
CA ILE A 274 -12.45 -1.23 15.37
C ILE A 274 -12.17 -0.51 16.69
N THR A 275 -12.92 -0.88 17.72
CA THR A 275 -12.67 -0.42 19.08
C THR A 275 -11.49 -1.17 19.67
N THR A 276 -10.43 -0.47 19.96
CA THR A 276 -9.30 -1.02 20.71
C THR A 276 -9.71 -1.22 22.14
N ASN A 277 -9.88 -2.46 22.58
CA ASN A 277 -10.12 -2.79 23.97
C ASN A 277 -8.78 -2.91 24.71
N THR A 278 -8.68 -2.27 25.88
CA THR A 278 -7.51 -2.44 26.74
C THR A 278 -7.81 -3.45 27.83
N VAL A 279 -6.89 -4.38 28.04
CA VAL A 279 -6.98 -5.38 29.10
C VAL A 279 -5.70 -5.42 29.91
N LYS A 280 -5.80 -5.68 31.21
CA LYS A 280 -4.64 -5.89 32.08
C LYS A 280 -4.24 -7.36 32.09
N VAL A 281 -2.98 -7.64 31.86
CA VAL A 281 -2.41 -8.99 31.95
C VAL A 281 -2.23 -9.36 33.42
N ASN A 282 -2.75 -10.51 33.82
CA ASN A 282 -2.64 -11.01 35.19
C ASN A 282 -1.27 -11.65 35.49
N HIS A 283 -1.04 -12.02 36.74
CA HIS A 283 0.22 -12.65 37.18
C HIS A 283 0.51 -14.02 36.54
N SER A 284 -0.52 -14.66 35.95
CA SER A 284 -0.37 -15.95 35.23
C SER A 284 -0.07 -15.76 33.75
N SER A 285 0.37 -14.57 33.30
CA SER A 285 0.60 -14.21 31.89
C SER A 285 -0.65 -14.38 31.02
N MET A 286 -1.83 -14.07 31.56
CA MET A 286 -3.11 -14.24 30.86
C MET A 286 -3.97 -13.00 31.00
N PHE A 287 -4.87 -12.81 30.00
CA PHE A 287 -5.97 -11.84 30.07
C PHE A 287 -7.28 -12.49 29.61
N ARG A 288 -8.41 -11.88 29.98
CA ARG A 288 -9.74 -12.31 29.53
C ARG A 288 -10.30 -11.31 28.53
N TYR A 289 -10.85 -11.84 27.42
CA TYR A 289 -11.56 -11.05 26.42
C TYR A 289 -12.73 -11.84 25.84
N LYS A 290 -13.93 -11.23 25.81
CA LYS A 290 -15.17 -11.84 25.30
C LYS A 290 -15.43 -13.26 25.85
N GLY A 291 -15.18 -13.46 27.17
CA GLY A 291 -15.40 -14.77 27.80
C GLY A 291 -14.30 -15.80 27.63
N CYS A 292 -13.34 -15.56 26.73
CA CYS A 292 -12.18 -16.42 26.53
C CYS A 292 -10.95 -15.93 27.30
N GLN A 293 -10.04 -16.84 27.59
CA GLN A 293 -8.76 -16.55 28.25
C GLN A 293 -7.63 -16.77 27.26
N TYR A 294 -6.70 -15.80 27.19
CA TYR A 294 -5.58 -15.78 26.25
C TYR A 294 -4.28 -15.67 27.03
N SER A 295 -3.23 -16.41 26.59
CA SER A 295 -1.89 -16.29 27.12
C SER A 295 -1.07 -15.28 26.35
N VAL A 296 -0.16 -14.60 27.04
CA VAL A 296 0.83 -13.67 26.46
C VAL A 296 2.21 -13.95 27.05
N PRO A 297 3.30 -13.49 26.40
CA PRO A 297 4.64 -13.59 26.97
C PRO A 297 4.74 -12.99 28.38
N PRO A 298 5.54 -13.57 29.28
CA PRO A 298 5.64 -13.15 30.68
C PRO A 298 6.02 -11.67 30.88
N GLU A 299 6.72 -11.09 29.92
CA GLU A 299 7.13 -9.68 29.94
C GLU A 299 5.95 -8.68 29.95
N TYR A 300 4.73 -9.14 29.62
CA TYR A 300 3.51 -8.33 29.65
C TYR A 300 2.73 -8.42 30.97
N VAL A 301 3.19 -9.25 31.93
CA VAL A 301 2.55 -9.35 33.24
C VAL A 301 2.46 -7.99 33.93
N GLY A 302 1.26 -7.66 34.40
CA GLY A 302 0.97 -6.39 35.05
C GLY A 302 0.77 -5.19 34.10
N LYS A 303 1.11 -5.34 32.81
CA LYS A 303 0.93 -4.29 31.80
C LYS A 303 -0.51 -4.28 31.25
N ILE A 304 -0.91 -3.11 30.76
CA ILE A 304 -2.14 -2.95 29.97
C ILE A 304 -1.76 -3.16 28.51
N VAL A 305 -2.43 -4.09 27.85
CA VAL A 305 -2.28 -4.39 26.43
C VAL A 305 -3.53 -4.00 25.67
N SER A 306 -3.37 -3.59 24.44
CA SER A 306 -4.46 -3.26 23.51
C SER A 306 -4.76 -4.46 22.62
N LEU A 307 -6.07 -4.75 22.44
CA LEU A 307 -6.58 -5.87 21.64
C LEU A 307 -7.28 -5.35 20.40
#